data_6653e4a755570549ca23931fa257c7ea
#
_entry.id   6653e4a755570549ca23931fa257c7ea
#
_cell.length_a   1.000
_cell.length_b   1.000
_cell.length_c   1.000
_cell.angle_alpha   90.00
_cell.angle_beta   90.00
_cell.angle_gamma   90.00
#
_symmetry.space_group_name_H-M   'P 1'
#
loop_
_entity.id
_entity.type
_entity.pdbx_description
1 polymer ?
#
loop_
_entity_poly.entity_id
_entity_poly.type
_entity_poly.pdbx_seq_one_letter_code
_entity_poly.pdbx_strand_id
1 'polypeptide(L)'
;MSEGPDQGRSSEEHVAQGSGIESGEPRAQGALEAFATQVLSVVASNSQAVRNAAREDLVQELIDAVQVFDDAPREKVLEKMAGIGISDAGFIDHYLPEAARRLGAAWCEDEMSFADVTIGSARLQAMLRDHRAPQTRDPAAPHVLVVVPQEAYHTLGAGVVADQLRRLGCAARMALGMPKPDLAELVESHEFNAIMISAASCERLESLRELVNCVRRASRSDVPVILGGSITDKDTDIETLTGADYVSNDPEEALKACGLTIPSHAVDSPESRG
;
A
#
# COMPACT_ATOMS: atom_id res chain seq x y z
N MET A 1 2.15 -30.55 83.08
CA MET A 1 1.15 -31.43 82.50
C MET A 1 1.30 -31.32 81.02
N SER A 2 1.95 -32.26 80.57
CA SER A 2 1.59 -33.40 79.68
C SER A 2 1.78 -33.01 78.19
N GLU A 3 2.75 -33.44 77.70
CA GLU A 3 3.13 -34.59 76.81
C GLU A 3 3.08 -34.25 75.33
N GLY A 4 4.27 -34.42 74.75
CA GLY A 4 4.40 -34.66 73.30
C GLY A 4 3.90 -36.03 72.91
N PRO A 5 4.28 -36.71 71.82
CA PRO A 5 5.43 -36.51 70.92
C PRO A 5 5.04 -36.71 69.41
N ASP A 6 5.92 -36.54 68.57
CA ASP A 6 6.67 -37.50 67.73
C ASP A 6 6.55 -37.36 66.20
N GLN A 7 7.70 -37.34 65.61
CA GLN A 7 8.20 -37.98 64.37
C GLN A 7 7.62 -37.67 63.01
N GLY A 8 8.57 -37.36 62.13
CA GLY A 8 8.51 -37.82 60.76
C GLY A 8 9.31 -37.02 59.76
N ARG A 9 10.59 -37.31 59.59
CA ARG A 9 11.48 -37.15 58.39
C ARG A 9 10.80 -36.86 57.07
N SER A 10 11.33 -35.91 56.32
CA SER A 10 12.14 -36.22 55.13
C SER A 10 12.64 -34.96 54.44
N SER A 11 13.89 -35.05 54.07
CA SER A 11 14.68 -34.13 53.26
C SER A 11 14.08 -34.00 51.88
N GLU A 12 14.09 -32.78 51.32
CA GLU A 12 14.38 -32.57 49.90
C GLU A 12 14.82 -31.14 49.63
N GLU A 13 15.93 -31.07 48.96
CA GLU A 13 16.61 -29.87 48.48
C GLU A 13 15.70 -29.06 47.52
N HIS A 14 15.65 -27.77 47.66
CA HIS A 14 15.19 -26.89 46.58
C HIS A 14 16.25 -25.89 46.22
N VAL A 15 16.80 -26.11 45.05
CA VAL A 15 17.76 -25.26 44.32
C VAL A 15 17.13 -23.91 44.07
N ALA A 16 17.87 -22.85 44.40
CA ALA A 16 17.56 -21.50 44.03
C ALA A 16 17.63 -21.31 42.51
N GLN A 17 16.53 -20.94 41.92
CA GLN A 17 16.51 -20.42 40.54
C GLN A 17 16.56 -18.90 40.55
N GLY A 18 17.61 -18.41 39.86
CA GLY A 18 17.85 -17.00 39.69
C GLY A 18 16.79 -16.31 38.84
N SER A 19 16.40 -15.14 39.28
CA SER A 19 15.62 -14.19 38.49
C SER A 19 16.42 -13.68 37.28
N GLY A 20 16.09 -14.20 36.11
CA GLY A 20 16.53 -13.64 34.84
C GLY A 20 15.82 -12.31 34.58
N ILE A 21 16.62 -11.28 34.43
CA ILE A 21 16.19 -9.97 33.93
C ILE A 21 15.87 -10.16 32.45
N GLU A 22 14.59 -10.19 32.11
CA GLU A 22 14.17 -10.10 30.70
C GLU A 22 14.36 -8.68 30.21
N SER A 23 15.39 -8.52 29.36
CA SER A 23 15.69 -7.30 28.62
C SER A 23 14.57 -7.03 27.60
N GLY A 24 13.92 -5.88 27.76
CA GLY A 24 12.86 -5.42 26.89
C GLY A 24 13.38 -4.91 25.55
N GLU A 25 13.38 -5.74 24.53
CA GLU A 25 13.56 -5.34 23.13
C GLU A 25 12.73 -6.20 22.14
N PRO A 26 11.39 -6.15 22.13
CA PRO A 26 10.64 -6.70 20.99
C PRO A 26 9.78 -5.67 20.24
N ARG A 27 9.65 -4.41 20.72
CA ARG A 27 8.73 -3.48 20.06
C ARG A 27 9.31 -2.70 18.89
N ALA A 28 10.60 -2.43 18.88
CA ALA A 28 11.25 -1.72 17.78
C ALA A 28 11.52 -2.63 16.57
N GLN A 29 11.88 -3.87 16.81
CA GLN A 29 12.08 -4.85 15.73
C GLN A 29 10.78 -5.21 15.02
N GLY A 30 9.67 -5.39 15.73
CA GLY A 30 8.37 -5.67 15.11
C GLY A 30 7.83 -4.53 14.24
N ALA A 31 8.09 -3.27 14.60
CA ALA A 31 7.74 -2.10 13.78
C ALA A 31 8.65 -1.98 12.54
N LEU A 32 9.92 -2.34 12.67
CA LEU A 32 10.89 -2.38 11.57
C LEU A 32 10.60 -3.50 10.57
N GLU A 33 10.30 -4.70 11.05
CA GLU A 33 9.89 -5.84 10.21
C GLU A 33 8.56 -5.56 9.52
N ALA A 34 7.63 -4.91 10.22
CA ALA A 34 6.36 -4.50 9.64
C ALA A 34 6.56 -3.47 8.51
N PHE A 35 7.45 -2.48 8.67
CA PHE A 35 7.75 -1.49 7.64
C PHE A 35 8.44 -2.14 6.43
N ALA A 36 9.38 -3.05 6.66
CA ALA A 36 10.07 -3.79 5.61
C ALA A 36 9.15 -4.72 4.82
N THR A 37 8.35 -5.51 5.51
CA THR A 37 7.32 -6.37 4.91
C THR A 37 6.32 -5.53 4.12
N GLN A 38 6.04 -4.35 4.58
CA GLN A 38 5.07 -3.42 4.06
C GLN A 38 5.53 -2.77 2.75
N VAL A 39 6.80 -2.40 2.60
CA VAL A 39 7.37 -1.95 1.31
C VAL A 39 7.42 -3.11 0.31
N LEU A 40 7.69 -4.34 0.78
CA LEU A 40 7.72 -5.54 -0.04
C LEU A 40 6.33 -5.96 -0.55
N SER A 41 5.28 -5.69 0.21
CA SER A 41 3.96 -6.27 -0.05
C SER A 41 3.06 -5.46 -0.98
N VAL A 42 3.28 -4.15 -1.13
CA VAL A 42 2.53 -3.31 -2.10
C VAL A 42 2.67 -3.79 -3.55
N VAL A 43 3.67 -4.60 -3.82
CA VAL A 43 3.99 -5.05 -5.18
C VAL A 43 3.82 -6.56 -5.39
N ALA A 44 3.70 -7.34 -4.33
CA ALA A 44 3.55 -8.80 -4.46
C ALA A 44 2.23 -9.20 -5.16
N SER A 45 1.23 -8.35 -5.05
CA SER A 45 -0.14 -8.65 -5.51
C SER A 45 -0.40 -8.42 -6.99
N ASN A 46 0.44 -7.66 -7.68
CA ASN A 46 0.33 -7.60 -9.14
C ASN A 46 1.10 -8.75 -9.77
N SER A 47 0.36 -9.80 -10.06
CA SER A 47 0.69 -11.04 -10.75
C SER A 47 2.14 -11.25 -11.24
N GLN A 48 2.64 -12.44 -11.03
CA GLN A 48 3.92 -12.96 -11.53
C GLN A 48 4.17 -12.67 -13.03
N ALA A 49 3.10 -12.48 -13.81
CA ALA A 49 3.15 -12.10 -15.22
C ALA A 49 3.64 -10.66 -15.43
N VAL A 50 3.31 -9.74 -14.54
CA VAL A 50 3.73 -8.33 -14.60
C VAL A 50 5.19 -8.15 -14.17
N ARG A 51 5.69 -8.97 -13.24
CA ARG A 51 7.11 -8.93 -12.83
C ARG A 51 8.08 -9.29 -13.97
N ASN A 52 7.61 -10.07 -14.96
CA ASN A 52 8.39 -10.40 -16.14
C ASN A 52 8.39 -9.28 -17.20
N ALA A 53 7.61 -8.22 -17.00
CA ALA A 53 7.48 -7.12 -17.97
C ALA A 53 8.50 -5.98 -17.69
N ALA A 54 8.95 -5.78 -16.46
CA ALA A 54 9.93 -4.77 -16.15
C ALA A 54 11.35 -5.29 -16.45
N ARG A 55 12.09 -4.56 -17.29
CA ARG A 55 13.48 -4.92 -17.58
C ARG A 55 14.37 -4.64 -16.38
N GLU A 56 15.11 -5.65 -15.97
CA GLU A 56 16.00 -5.66 -14.81
C GLU A 56 17.01 -4.50 -14.83
N ASP A 57 17.64 -4.28 -15.99
CA ASP A 57 18.61 -3.22 -16.20
C ASP A 57 18.03 -1.82 -15.97
N LEU A 58 16.78 -1.58 -16.44
CA LEU A 58 16.13 -0.29 -16.28
C LEU A 58 15.62 -0.04 -14.86
N VAL A 59 15.19 -1.09 -14.16
CA VAL A 59 14.82 -0.99 -12.74
C VAL A 59 16.03 -0.61 -11.91
N GLN A 60 17.20 -1.23 -12.17
CA GLN A 60 18.43 -0.90 -11.46
C GLN A 60 18.87 0.53 -11.77
N GLU A 61 18.87 0.94 -13.04
CA GLU A 61 19.18 2.32 -13.42
C GLU A 61 18.23 3.34 -12.75
N LEU A 62 16.96 3.01 -12.59
CA LEU A 62 15.98 3.85 -11.88
C LEU A 62 16.32 3.95 -10.38
N ILE A 63 16.68 2.83 -9.73
CA ILE A 63 17.10 2.80 -8.34
C ILE A 63 18.36 3.67 -8.15
N ASP A 64 19.35 3.52 -9.00
CA ASP A 64 20.58 4.31 -8.94
C ASP A 64 20.29 5.81 -9.14
N ALA A 65 19.41 6.16 -10.09
CA ALA A 65 19.04 7.53 -10.38
C ALA A 65 18.27 8.21 -9.23
N VAL A 66 17.43 7.47 -8.49
CA VAL A 66 16.72 8.05 -7.34
C VAL A 66 17.60 8.20 -6.10
N GLN A 67 18.80 7.62 -6.07
CA GLN A 67 19.77 7.84 -5.00
C GLN A 67 20.60 9.13 -5.22
N VAL A 68 20.72 9.60 -6.44
CA VAL A 68 21.49 10.80 -6.77
C VAL A 68 20.68 12.08 -6.51
N PHE A 69 21.32 13.11 -5.94
CA PHE A 69 20.66 14.39 -5.64
C PHE A 69 20.18 15.13 -6.90
N ASP A 70 20.97 15.08 -7.97
CA ASP A 70 20.67 15.71 -9.27
C ASP A 70 19.46 15.05 -9.95
N ASP A 71 18.65 15.83 -10.66
CA ASP A 71 17.50 15.34 -11.41
C ASP A 71 17.88 14.72 -12.76
N ALA A 72 18.99 15.15 -13.36
CA ALA A 72 19.43 14.69 -14.68
C ALA A 72 19.51 13.16 -14.85
N PRO A 73 19.98 12.34 -13.87
CA PRO A 73 19.95 10.90 -14.00
C PRO A 73 18.52 10.33 -14.12
N ARG A 74 17.55 10.90 -13.41
CA ARG A 74 16.14 10.45 -13.46
C ARG A 74 15.50 10.78 -14.80
N GLU A 75 15.73 11.99 -15.31
CA GLU A 75 15.30 12.42 -16.66
C GLU A 75 15.87 11.49 -17.74
N LYS A 76 17.17 11.18 -17.65
CA LYS A 76 17.85 10.30 -18.61
C LYS A 76 17.28 8.87 -18.61
N VAL A 77 16.92 8.32 -17.46
CA VAL A 77 16.30 6.98 -17.39
C VAL A 77 14.91 7.02 -18.02
N LEU A 78 14.12 8.06 -17.77
CA LEU A 78 12.80 8.23 -18.38
C LEU A 78 12.89 8.41 -19.90
N GLU A 79 13.82 9.24 -20.39
CA GLU A 79 14.09 9.39 -21.83
C GLU A 79 14.47 8.06 -22.48
N LYS A 80 15.32 7.27 -21.82
CA LYS A 80 15.71 5.93 -22.29
C LYS A 80 14.51 4.99 -22.34
N MET A 81 13.66 5.00 -21.31
CA MET A 81 12.43 4.20 -21.28
C MET A 81 11.47 4.60 -22.40
N ALA A 82 11.24 5.89 -22.59
CA ALA A 82 10.41 6.41 -23.67
C ALA A 82 11.00 6.06 -25.06
N GLY A 83 12.31 6.14 -25.23
CA GLY A 83 13.01 5.80 -26.48
C GLY A 83 12.87 4.35 -26.92
N ILE A 84 12.56 3.44 -25.99
CA ILE A 84 12.30 2.03 -26.28
C ILE A 84 10.81 1.66 -26.22
N GLY A 85 9.92 2.66 -26.15
CA GLY A 85 8.48 2.50 -26.23
C GLY A 85 7.77 2.21 -24.91
N ILE A 86 8.41 2.42 -23.75
CA ILE A 86 7.75 2.35 -22.46
C ILE A 86 6.97 3.66 -22.27
N SER A 87 5.65 3.55 -22.14
CA SER A 87 4.76 4.69 -21.87
C SER A 87 4.81 5.10 -20.39
N ASP A 88 4.28 6.30 -20.07
CA ASP A 88 4.08 6.73 -18.69
C ASP A 88 3.25 5.72 -17.89
N ALA A 89 2.21 5.16 -18.48
CA ALA A 89 1.42 4.09 -17.85
C ALA A 89 2.28 2.85 -17.54
N GLY A 90 3.09 2.39 -18.50
CA GLY A 90 3.99 1.26 -18.28
C GLY A 90 5.04 1.55 -17.19
N PHE A 91 5.58 2.76 -17.16
CA PHE A 91 6.49 3.22 -16.11
C PHE A 91 5.83 3.20 -14.73
N ILE A 92 4.61 3.78 -14.60
CA ILE A 92 3.88 3.86 -13.33
C ILE A 92 3.43 2.48 -12.86
N ASP A 93 2.95 1.61 -13.76
CA ASP A 93 2.37 0.33 -13.37
C ASP A 93 3.43 -0.74 -13.06
N HIS A 94 4.62 -0.66 -13.68
CA HIS A 94 5.59 -1.74 -13.61
C HIS A 94 6.94 -1.34 -12.99
N TYR A 95 7.48 -0.20 -13.36
CA TYR A 95 8.83 0.19 -12.94
C TYR A 95 8.86 0.88 -11.59
N LEU A 96 7.94 1.80 -11.34
CA LEU A 96 7.84 2.49 -10.04
C LEU A 96 7.62 1.53 -8.87
N PRO A 97 6.63 0.61 -8.94
CA PRO A 97 6.39 -0.35 -7.86
C PRO A 97 7.57 -1.30 -7.66
N GLU A 98 8.20 -1.78 -8.74
CA GLU A 98 9.34 -2.70 -8.64
C GLU A 98 10.57 -2.01 -8.04
N ALA A 99 10.86 -0.76 -8.42
CA ALA A 99 11.93 0.01 -7.81
C ALA A 99 11.68 0.25 -6.32
N ALA A 100 10.46 0.60 -5.92
CA ALA A 100 10.10 0.77 -4.51
C ALA A 100 10.25 -0.53 -3.71
N ARG A 101 9.84 -1.67 -4.28
CA ARG A 101 9.99 -2.98 -3.66
C ARG A 101 11.46 -3.32 -3.41
N ARG A 102 12.35 -3.06 -4.39
CA ARG A 102 13.79 -3.32 -4.25
C ARG A 102 14.45 -2.40 -3.25
N LEU A 103 14.09 -1.12 -3.22
CA LEU A 103 14.56 -0.22 -2.17
C LEU A 103 14.22 -0.75 -0.78
N GLY A 104 12.99 -1.26 -0.60
CA GLY A 104 12.58 -1.86 0.65
C GLY A 104 13.32 -3.16 0.98
N ALA A 105 13.57 -4.02 -0.01
CA ALA A 105 14.34 -5.25 0.17
C ALA A 105 15.78 -4.95 0.58
N ALA A 106 16.45 -4.03 -0.11
CA ALA A 106 17.83 -3.61 0.19
C ALA A 106 17.97 -3.04 1.62
N TRP A 107 16.93 -2.35 2.10
CA TRP A 107 16.90 -1.91 3.50
C TRP A 107 16.78 -3.07 4.49
N CYS A 108 15.91 -4.06 4.21
CA CYS A 108 15.75 -5.24 5.07
C CYS A 108 17.01 -6.11 5.13
N GLU A 109 17.82 -6.10 4.08
CA GLU A 109 19.06 -6.85 3.94
C GLU A 109 20.29 -6.05 4.44
N ASP A 110 20.06 -4.88 5.07
CA ASP A 110 21.11 -3.96 5.54
C ASP A 110 22.06 -3.46 4.42
N GLU A 111 21.64 -3.56 3.17
CA GLU A 111 22.40 -3.07 2.01
C GLU A 111 22.19 -1.58 1.77
N MET A 112 21.12 -0.99 2.31
CA MET A 112 20.78 0.42 2.13
C MET A 112 20.34 1.05 3.45
N SER A 113 20.77 2.30 3.71
CA SER A 113 20.37 3.01 4.91
C SER A 113 18.89 3.44 4.87
N PHE A 114 18.27 3.61 6.05
CA PHE A 114 16.91 4.16 6.16
C PHE A 114 16.76 5.52 5.47
N ALA A 115 17.79 6.37 5.55
CA ALA A 115 17.80 7.68 4.91
C ALA A 115 17.74 7.55 3.36
N ASP A 116 18.57 6.67 2.79
CA ASP A 116 18.61 6.45 1.34
C ASP A 116 17.29 5.90 0.81
N VAL A 117 16.71 4.92 1.50
CA VAL A 117 15.39 4.37 1.13
C VAL A 117 14.29 5.42 1.23
N THR A 118 14.31 6.26 2.27
CA THR A 118 13.34 7.33 2.43
C THR A 118 13.46 8.37 1.32
N ILE A 119 14.69 8.77 0.97
CA ILE A 119 14.96 9.71 -0.12
C ILE A 119 14.55 9.11 -1.47
N GLY A 120 14.96 7.87 -1.75
CA GLY A 120 14.60 7.15 -2.98
C GLY A 120 13.09 7.04 -3.15
N SER A 121 12.38 6.63 -2.09
CA SER A 121 10.91 6.52 -2.09
C SER A 121 10.22 7.86 -2.31
N ALA A 122 10.71 8.94 -1.69
CA ALA A 122 10.16 10.27 -1.89
C ALA A 122 10.33 10.77 -3.34
N ARG A 123 11.45 10.42 -3.99
CA ARG A 123 11.72 10.74 -5.40
C ARG A 123 10.85 9.92 -6.34
N LEU A 124 10.66 8.62 -6.07
CA LEU A 124 9.70 7.80 -6.84
C LEU A 124 8.28 8.38 -6.76
N GLN A 125 7.86 8.87 -5.57
CA GLN A 125 6.58 9.55 -5.42
C GLN A 125 6.51 10.87 -6.20
N ALA A 126 7.62 11.62 -6.29
CA ALA A 126 7.69 12.82 -7.12
C ALA A 126 7.51 12.48 -8.60
N MET A 127 8.27 11.49 -9.09
CA MET A 127 8.16 11.01 -10.48
C MET A 127 6.73 10.53 -10.81
N LEU A 128 6.06 9.82 -9.88
CA LEU A 128 4.65 9.46 -10.06
C LEU A 128 3.75 10.69 -10.21
N ARG A 129 3.96 11.73 -9.40
CA ARG A 129 3.16 12.97 -9.50
C ARG A 129 3.35 13.68 -10.84
N ASP A 130 4.56 13.66 -11.37
CA ASP A 130 4.92 14.37 -12.61
C ASP A 130 4.41 13.64 -13.86
N HIS A 131 4.32 12.31 -13.82
CA HIS A 131 3.91 11.45 -14.95
C HIS A 131 2.48 10.91 -14.85
N ARG A 132 1.76 11.22 -13.76
CA ARG A 132 0.39 10.74 -13.57
C ARG A 132 -0.59 11.28 -14.61
N ALA A 133 -1.58 10.46 -14.96
CA ALA A 133 -2.69 10.87 -15.80
C ALA A 133 -3.45 12.07 -15.20
N PRO A 134 -3.92 13.00 -16.04
CA PRO A 134 -4.73 14.12 -15.58
C PRO A 134 -6.07 13.65 -15.01
N GLN A 135 -6.66 14.44 -14.12
CA GLN A 135 -8.04 14.20 -13.67
C GLN A 135 -9.00 14.39 -14.85
N THR A 136 -10.00 13.51 -14.95
CA THR A 136 -11.08 13.69 -15.90
C THR A 136 -11.84 14.98 -15.63
N ARG A 137 -12.32 15.64 -16.69
CA ARG A 137 -13.21 16.80 -16.63
C ARG A 137 -14.67 16.44 -16.91
N ASP A 138 -14.95 15.17 -17.14
CA ASP A 138 -16.31 14.69 -17.37
C ASP A 138 -17.08 14.73 -16.04
N PRO A 139 -18.16 15.54 -15.95
CA PRO A 139 -18.98 15.57 -14.74
C PRO A 139 -19.74 14.27 -14.46
N ALA A 140 -19.88 13.40 -15.46
CA ALA A 140 -20.52 12.10 -15.34
C ALA A 140 -19.53 10.98 -14.94
N ALA A 141 -18.23 11.28 -14.83
CA ALA A 141 -17.24 10.30 -14.47
C ALA A 141 -17.47 9.74 -13.07
N PRO A 142 -17.28 8.44 -12.83
CA PRO A 142 -17.36 7.88 -11.48
C PRO A 142 -16.35 8.53 -10.54
N HIS A 143 -16.83 8.96 -9.38
CA HIS A 143 -15.98 9.53 -8.33
C HIS A 143 -15.52 8.43 -7.40
N VAL A 144 -14.21 8.19 -7.34
CA VAL A 144 -13.61 7.15 -6.48
C VAL A 144 -12.70 7.80 -5.45
N LEU A 145 -12.92 7.47 -4.17
CA LEU A 145 -12.04 7.88 -3.08
C LEU A 145 -11.04 6.76 -2.79
N VAL A 146 -9.75 7.06 -2.89
CA VAL A 146 -8.66 6.16 -2.48
C VAL A 146 -8.18 6.60 -1.09
N VAL A 147 -8.35 5.74 -0.10
CA VAL A 147 -8.01 6.00 1.30
C VAL A 147 -6.76 5.23 1.69
N VAL A 148 -5.80 5.92 2.28
CA VAL A 148 -4.66 5.31 2.98
C VAL A 148 -4.87 5.52 4.48
N PRO A 149 -4.88 4.48 5.32
CA PRO A 149 -5.07 4.60 6.76
C PRO A 149 -4.08 5.56 7.43
N GLN A 150 -4.45 6.15 8.56
CA GLN A 150 -3.69 7.21 9.21
C GLN A 150 -2.26 6.77 9.61
N GLU A 151 -2.08 5.52 9.98
CA GLU A 151 -0.79 4.99 10.41
C GLU A 151 -0.02 4.30 9.27
N ALA A 152 -0.57 4.32 8.05
CA ALA A 152 0.05 3.69 6.89
C ALA A 152 0.96 4.67 6.16
N TYR A 153 2.22 4.29 6.03
CA TYR A 153 3.25 5.11 5.35
C TYR A 153 3.35 4.83 3.85
N HIS A 154 2.46 3.97 3.29
CA HIS A 154 2.55 3.48 1.90
C HIS A 154 1.63 4.23 0.96
N THR A 155 2.06 5.42 0.57
CA THR A 155 1.29 6.26 -0.33
C THR A 155 1.57 5.99 -1.81
N LEU A 156 2.68 5.33 -2.16
CA LEU A 156 3.05 5.08 -3.55
C LEU A 156 2.05 4.14 -4.24
N GLY A 157 1.72 3.00 -3.62
CA GLY A 157 0.74 2.05 -4.18
C GLY A 157 -0.64 2.68 -4.38
N ALA A 158 -1.11 3.44 -3.40
CA ALA A 158 -2.37 4.19 -3.53
C ALA A 158 -2.29 5.24 -4.66
N GLY A 159 -1.13 5.86 -4.86
CA GLY A 159 -0.89 6.78 -5.96
C GLY A 159 -0.94 6.10 -7.33
N VAL A 160 -0.38 4.89 -7.46
CA VAL A 160 -0.47 4.05 -8.67
C VAL A 160 -1.93 3.69 -8.96
N VAL A 161 -2.68 3.19 -7.95
CA VAL A 161 -4.11 2.90 -8.11
C VAL A 161 -4.91 4.14 -8.52
N ALA A 162 -4.63 5.30 -7.91
CA ALA A 162 -5.30 6.53 -8.29
C ALA A 162 -4.99 6.96 -9.73
N ASP A 163 -3.78 6.68 -10.23
CA ASP A 163 -3.43 6.91 -11.64
C ASP A 163 -4.17 5.94 -12.57
N GLN A 164 -4.20 4.65 -12.23
CA GLN A 164 -4.96 3.65 -12.98
C GLN A 164 -6.44 4.03 -13.09
N LEU A 165 -7.05 4.45 -11.99
CA LEU A 165 -8.44 4.92 -11.97
C LEU A 165 -8.66 6.14 -12.90
N ARG A 166 -7.71 7.09 -12.95
CA ARG A 166 -7.80 8.23 -13.87
C ARG A 166 -7.73 7.80 -15.32
N ARG A 167 -6.83 6.87 -15.64
CA ARG A 167 -6.72 6.28 -16.99
C ARG A 167 -7.98 5.51 -17.40
N LEU A 168 -8.67 4.92 -16.43
CA LEU A 168 -9.98 4.30 -16.62
C LEU A 168 -11.14 5.32 -16.72
N GLY A 169 -10.84 6.62 -16.67
CA GLY A 169 -11.84 7.68 -16.80
C GLY A 169 -12.54 8.08 -15.50
N CYS A 170 -12.09 7.59 -14.35
CA CYS A 170 -12.65 7.97 -13.05
C CYS A 170 -12.08 9.29 -12.53
N ALA A 171 -12.88 10.03 -11.76
CA ALA A 171 -12.42 11.13 -10.94
C ALA A 171 -11.86 10.56 -9.62
N ALA A 172 -10.54 10.31 -9.57
CA ALA A 172 -9.88 9.71 -8.42
C ALA A 172 -9.39 10.78 -7.43
N ARG A 173 -9.89 10.75 -6.20
CA ARG A 173 -9.43 11.58 -5.07
C ARG A 173 -8.70 10.71 -4.06
N MET A 174 -7.67 11.28 -3.40
CA MET A 174 -6.91 10.55 -2.39
C MET A 174 -7.09 11.20 -1.01
N ALA A 175 -7.28 10.37 0.02
CA ALA A 175 -7.23 10.74 1.43
C ALA A 175 -6.07 9.97 2.08
N LEU A 176 -4.98 10.67 2.35
CA LEU A 176 -3.74 10.08 2.84
C LEU A 176 -3.55 10.39 4.32
N GLY A 177 -3.51 9.36 5.17
CA GLY A 177 -3.26 9.50 6.58
C GLY A 177 -4.29 10.38 7.32
N MET A 178 -5.48 10.53 6.78
CA MET A 178 -6.51 11.41 7.32
C MET A 178 -7.12 10.82 8.59
N PRO A 179 -7.29 11.60 9.68
CA PRO A 179 -8.01 11.18 10.86
C PRO A 179 -9.44 10.75 10.54
N LYS A 180 -9.96 9.74 11.23
CA LYS A 180 -11.31 9.21 10.98
C LYS A 180 -12.42 10.28 11.00
N PRO A 181 -12.42 11.29 11.91
CA PRO A 181 -13.43 12.36 11.87
C PRO A 181 -13.38 13.18 10.60
N ASP A 182 -12.18 13.57 10.15
CA ASP A 182 -11.99 14.38 8.94
C ASP A 182 -12.35 13.58 7.68
N LEU A 183 -12.04 12.27 7.68
CA LEU A 183 -12.42 11.36 6.62
C LEU A 183 -13.95 11.21 6.55
N ALA A 184 -14.62 11.10 7.68
CA ALA A 184 -16.08 11.05 7.74
C ALA A 184 -16.69 12.33 7.16
N GLU A 185 -16.21 13.51 7.57
CA GLU A 185 -16.65 14.79 7.02
C GLU A 185 -16.42 14.87 5.50
N LEU A 186 -15.28 14.39 5.02
CA LEU A 186 -14.99 14.32 3.59
C LEU A 186 -16.01 13.45 2.84
N VAL A 187 -16.33 12.27 3.38
CA VAL A 187 -17.28 11.33 2.78
C VAL A 187 -18.71 11.87 2.83
N GLU A 188 -19.10 12.54 3.93
CA GLU A 188 -20.42 13.18 4.07
C GLU A 188 -20.60 14.36 3.12
N SER A 189 -19.54 15.10 2.85
CA SER A 189 -19.59 16.33 2.04
C SER A 189 -19.48 16.10 0.54
N HIS A 190 -19.18 14.88 0.09
CA HIS A 190 -19.00 14.54 -1.32
C HIS A 190 -19.76 13.24 -1.66
N GLU A 191 -20.19 13.14 -2.90
CA GLU A 191 -20.76 11.90 -3.43
C GLU A 191 -19.64 11.07 -4.09
N PHE A 192 -19.43 9.86 -3.56
CA PHE A 192 -18.51 8.89 -4.15
C PHE A 192 -19.30 7.69 -4.67
N ASN A 193 -18.85 7.12 -5.79
CA ASN A 193 -19.39 5.90 -6.39
C ASN A 193 -18.71 4.64 -5.85
N ALA A 194 -17.48 4.77 -5.37
CA ALA A 194 -16.75 3.70 -4.68
C ALA A 194 -15.70 4.30 -3.73
N ILE A 195 -15.36 3.56 -2.66
CA ILE A 195 -14.28 3.90 -1.75
C ILE A 195 -13.30 2.73 -1.74
N MET A 196 -12.05 2.97 -2.14
CA MET A 196 -10.97 1.99 -2.14
C MET A 196 -10.02 2.28 -0.99
N ILE A 197 -9.78 1.31 -0.12
CA ILE A 197 -8.86 1.41 1.01
C ILE A 197 -7.59 0.62 0.66
N SER A 198 -6.46 1.31 0.54
CA SER A 198 -5.15 0.71 0.33
C SER A 198 -4.55 0.34 1.69
N ALA A 199 -4.49 -0.96 1.97
CA ALA A 199 -4.04 -1.48 3.25
C ALA A 199 -2.83 -2.41 3.09
N ALA A 200 -1.92 -2.38 4.06
CA ALA A 200 -0.74 -3.23 4.07
C ALA A 200 -0.98 -4.50 4.90
N SER A 201 -0.18 -5.54 4.61
CA SER A 201 -0.28 -6.84 5.30
C SER A 201 -0.04 -6.77 6.82
N CYS A 202 0.71 -5.76 7.29
CA CYS A 202 0.95 -5.55 8.71
C CYS A 202 -0.22 -4.84 9.44
N GLU A 203 -1.20 -4.29 8.71
CA GLU A 203 -2.31 -3.62 9.33
C GLU A 203 -3.24 -4.60 10.06
N ARG A 204 -3.80 -4.12 11.16
CA ARG A 204 -4.72 -4.90 11.97
C ARG A 204 -6.11 -4.91 11.32
N LEU A 205 -6.66 -6.09 11.10
CA LEU A 205 -8.01 -6.24 10.52
C LEU A 205 -9.08 -5.50 11.32
N GLU A 206 -8.90 -5.40 12.64
CA GLU A 206 -9.79 -4.66 13.53
C GLU A 206 -9.79 -3.16 13.22
N SER A 207 -8.62 -2.56 12.99
CA SER A 207 -8.47 -1.15 12.60
C SER A 207 -9.08 -0.88 11.23
N LEU A 208 -8.92 -1.83 10.29
CA LEU A 208 -9.55 -1.76 8.96
C LEU A 208 -11.06 -1.88 9.04
N ARG A 209 -11.59 -2.79 9.89
CA ARG A 209 -13.03 -2.89 10.17
C ARG A 209 -13.59 -1.58 10.72
N GLU A 210 -12.89 -0.94 11.64
CA GLU A 210 -13.32 0.36 12.17
C GLU A 210 -13.32 1.44 11.08
N LEU A 211 -12.33 1.43 10.19
CA LEU A 211 -12.24 2.35 9.07
C LEU A 211 -13.37 2.13 8.06
N VAL A 212 -13.63 0.87 7.66
CA VAL A 212 -14.76 0.49 6.81
C VAL A 212 -16.06 0.95 7.43
N ASN A 213 -16.28 0.69 8.72
CA ASN A 213 -17.48 1.14 9.42
C ASN A 213 -17.59 2.67 9.51
N CYS A 214 -16.46 3.39 9.59
CA CYS A 214 -16.42 4.84 9.60
C CYS A 214 -16.93 5.40 8.28
N VAL A 215 -16.32 4.99 7.16
CA VAL A 215 -16.69 5.48 5.82
C VAL A 215 -18.11 5.06 5.43
N ARG A 216 -18.54 3.85 5.81
CA ARG A 216 -19.89 3.34 5.54
C ARG A 216 -20.97 4.13 6.28
N ARG A 217 -20.74 4.55 7.52
CA ARG A 217 -21.67 5.39 8.28
C ARG A 217 -21.73 6.82 7.77
N ALA A 218 -20.62 7.34 7.25
CA ALA A 218 -20.53 8.68 6.70
C ALA A 218 -21.12 8.77 5.27
N SER A 219 -21.20 7.65 4.56
CA SER A 219 -21.75 7.60 3.21
C SER A 219 -23.27 7.80 3.24
N ARG A 220 -23.80 8.63 2.31
CA ARG A 220 -25.25 8.90 2.17
C ARG A 220 -26.01 7.81 1.43
N SER A 221 -25.31 6.91 0.77
CA SER A 221 -25.83 5.80 -0.02
C SER A 221 -24.98 4.55 0.24
N ASP A 222 -25.43 3.39 -0.23
CA ASP A 222 -24.67 2.13 -0.17
C ASP A 222 -23.49 2.20 -1.15
N VAL A 223 -22.48 3.00 -0.78
CA VAL A 223 -21.23 3.11 -1.55
C VAL A 223 -20.38 1.86 -1.28
N PRO A 224 -19.98 1.10 -2.32
CA PRO A 224 -19.16 -0.06 -2.15
C PRO A 224 -17.77 0.31 -1.61
N VAL A 225 -17.31 -0.45 -0.62
CA VAL A 225 -15.99 -0.32 -0.01
C VAL A 225 -15.13 -1.50 -0.42
N ILE A 226 -14.02 -1.21 -1.08
CA ILE A 226 -13.06 -2.17 -1.59
C ILE A 226 -11.78 -2.10 -0.76
N LEU A 227 -11.27 -3.24 -0.34
CA LEU A 227 -9.94 -3.36 0.24
C LEU A 227 -8.95 -3.87 -0.81
N GLY A 228 -7.82 -3.22 -0.91
CA GLY A 228 -6.71 -3.61 -1.77
C GLY A 228 -5.37 -3.36 -1.08
N GLY A 229 -4.29 -3.65 -1.78
CA GLY A 229 -2.93 -3.59 -1.27
C GLY A 229 -2.48 -4.95 -0.70
N SER A 230 -1.33 -4.99 -0.06
CA SER A 230 -0.74 -6.24 0.38
C SER A 230 -1.49 -6.96 1.50
N ILE A 231 -2.52 -6.35 2.08
CA ILE A 231 -3.45 -7.04 2.98
C ILE A 231 -4.09 -8.27 2.30
N THR A 232 -4.26 -8.22 0.98
CA THR A 232 -4.86 -9.31 0.19
C THR A 232 -4.01 -10.58 0.16
N ASP A 233 -2.73 -10.49 0.51
CA ASP A 233 -1.82 -11.64 0.55
C ASP A 233 -2.04 -12.51 1.80
N LYS A 234 -2.88 -12.07 2.75
CA LYS A 234 -3.20 -12.84 3.94
C LYS A 234 -4.14 -14.00 3.59
N ASP A 235 -3.77 -15.18 4.04
CA ASP A 235 -4.63 -16.37 3.97
C ASP A 235 -5.76 -16.29 5.03
N THR A 236 -6.69 -15.37 4.82
CA THR A 236 -7.82 -15.15 5.74
C THR A 236 -8.98 -14.49 5.00
N ASP A 237 -10.19 -14.69 5.48
CA ASP A 237 -11.39 -14.07 4.92
C ASP A 237 -11.48 -12.59 5.33
N ILE A 238 -10.80 -11.74 4.55
CA ILE A 238 -10.68 -10.30 4.81
C ILE A 238 -12.05 -9.62 4.69
N GLU A 239 -12.88 -10.00 3.72
CA GLU A 239 -14.21 -9.43 3.51
C GLU A 239 -15.07 -9.60 4.75
N THR A 240 -15.23 -10.82 5.24
CA THR A 240 -16.02 -11.10 6.44
C THR A 240 -15.45 -10.42 7.70
N LEU A 241 -14.13 -10.39 7.85
CA LEU A 241 -13.47 -9.84 9.04
C LEU A 241 -13.50 -8.33 9.08
N THR A 242 -13.46 -7.65 7.94
CA THR A 242 -13.44 -6.19 7.87
C THR A 242 -14.80 -5.57 7.54
N GLY A 243 -15.68 -6.33 6.91
CA GLY A 243 -16.96 -5.86 6.40
C GLY A 243 -16.82 -5.07 5.09
N ALA A 244 -15.70 -5.19 4.37
CA ALA A 244 -15.57 -4.69 3.01
C ALA A 244 -16.49 -5.46 2.06
N ASP A 245 -16.94 -4.83 0.99
CA ASP A 245 -17.80 -5.47 -0.01
C ASP A 245 -17.00 -6.32 -0.98
N TYR A 246 -15.75 -5.91 -1.26
CA TYR A 246 -14.83 -6.58 -2.18
C TYR A 246 -13.39 -6.48 -1.70
N VAL A 247 -12.58 -7.47 -2.09
CA VAL A 247 -11.12 -7.47 -1.91
C VAL A 247 -10.49 -7.70 -3.28
N SER A 248 -9.75 -6.70 -3.78
CA SER A 248 -9.08 -6.80 -5.07
C SER A 248 -7.89 -5.83 -5.17
N ASN A 249 -6.85 -6.26 -5.87
CA ASN A 249 -5.71 -5.43 -6.24
C ASN A 249 -5.78 -4.91 -7.68
N ASP A 250 -6.81 -5.30 -8.42
CA ASP A 250 -7.09 -4.81 -9.76
C ASP A 250 -8.22 -3.78 -9.70
N PRO A 251 -7.95 -2.48 -9.92
CA PRO A 251 -8.98 -1.45 -9.84
C PRO A 251 -10.04 -1.58 -10.95
N GLU A 252 -9.71 -2.13 -12.11
CA GLU A 252 -10.68 -2.34 -13.18
C GLU A 252 -11.66 -3.46 -12.80
N GLU A 253 -11.15 -4.56 -12.25
CA GLU A 253 -11.95 -5.66 -11.72
C GLU A 253 -12.86 -5.20 -10.58
N ALA A 254 -12.29 -4.43 -9.66
CA ALA A 254 -13.02 -3.86 -8.52
C ALA A 254 -14.18 -2.94 -8.98
N LEU A 255 -13.94 -2.06 -9.95
CA LEU A 255 -14.98 -1.18 -10.50
C LEU A 255 -16.09 -1.99 -11.18
N LYS A 256 -15.75 -3.03 -11.94
CA LYS A 256 -16.72 -3.93 -12.56
C LYS A 256 -17.57 -4.68 -11.53
N ALA A 257 -16.93 -5.17 -10.46
CA ALA A 257 -17.64 -5.84 -9.35
C ALA A 257 -18.65 -4.89 -8.66
N CYS A 258 -18.31 -3.61 -8.57
CA CYS A 258 -19.23 -2.57 -8.06
C CYS A 258 -20.32 -2.15 -9.05
N GLY A 259 -20.37 -2.73 -10.25
CA GLY A 259 -21.35 -2.35 -11.28
C GLY A 259 -21.07 -0.96 -11.91
N LEU A 260 -19.88 -0.40 -11.71
CA LEU A 260 -19.50 0.88 -12.29
C LEU A 260 -19.09 0.67 -13.76
N THR A 261 -19.83 1.33 -14.65
CA THR A 261 -19.50 1.31 -16.08
C THR A 261 -18.30 2.22 -16.32
N ILE A 262 -17.19 1.62 -16.72
CA ILE A 262 -16.02 2.36 -17.17
C ILE A 262 -16.34 2.86 -18.58
N PRO A 263 -16.29 4.17 -18.86
CA PRO A 263 -16.40 4.66 -20.22
C PRO A 263 -15.32 3.97 -21.06
N SER A 264 -15.73 3.23 -22.09
CA SER A 264 -14.77 2.67 -23.03
C SER A 264 -14.14 3.84 -23.78
N HIS A 265 -13.06 4.39 -23.26
CA HIS A 265 -12.21 5.26 -24.05
C HIS A 265 -11.55 4.39 -25.09
N ALA A 266 -12.08 4.47 -26.31
CA ALA A 266 -11.35 4.07 -27.48
C ALA A 266 -9.95 4.69 -27.36
N VAL A 267 -8.93 3.82 -27.39
CA VAL A 267 -7.56 4.22 -27.59
C VAL A 267 -7.54 5.05 -28.87
N ASP A 268 -7.55 6.38 -28.73
CA ASP A 268 -7.28 7.27 -29.84
C ASP A 268 -5.85 7.02 -30.26
N SER A 269 -5.72 6.15 -31.25
CA SER A 269 -4.50 6.03 -32.03
C SER A 269 -4.17 7.40 -32.61
N PRO A 270 -2.93 7.89 -32.47
CA PRO A 270 -2.52 9.12 -33.13
C PRO A 270 -2.28 8.84 -34.60
N GLU A 271 -3.34 8.65 -35.36
CA GLU A 271 -3.28 8.71 -36.82
C GLU A 271 -4.05 9.94 -37.32
N SER A 272 -3.33 10.75 -38.08
CA SER A 272 -3.76 11.88 -38.91
C SER A 272 -3.72 13.28 -38.26
N ARG A 273 -2.54 13.84 -38.18
CA ARG A 273 -2.34 15.24 -38.61
C ARG A 273 -1.26 15.26 -39.69
N GLY A 274 -1.76 15.26 -40.95
CA GLY A 274 -0.98 15.61 -42.12
C GLY A 274 -0.68 17.11 -42.20
#